data_68b82e788b8a7ec22c11eacc00c7983c
#
_entry.id   68b82e788b8a7ec22c11eacc00c7983c
#
_cell.length_a   1.000
_cell.length_b   1.000
_cell.length_c   1.000
_cell.angle_alpha   90.00
_cell.angle_beta   90.00
_cell.angle_gamma   90.00
#
_symmetry.space_group_name_H-M   'P 1'
#
loop_
_entity.id
_entity.type
_entity.pdbx_description
1 polymer ?
#
loop_
_entity_poly.entity_id
_entity_poly.type
_entity_poly.pdbx_seq_one_letter_code
_entity_poly.pdbx_strand_id
1 'polypeptide(L)'
;LSVVADSLSAIKHCDRVTPVLTDEKPSSPPFAVGFESVGDFPAYGVDDDRADRLAVDVVQLFHRTLVAAGNRTGIYRDCEPTLSVLTITSNVMYGKHTGATPDGRAAGAPFAPGANPTHGRDDRGAISSLNSVAKVPFAGVCKDGISNTFSIAGPSLGKTREDRVANLEALLGGYFARGAQHLNVNVLTRETLIEAMNDPGKHPDLTVRVSGYAVNFNKLSVEHQREVIARTFHEAV
;
A
#
# COMPACT_ATOMS: atom_id res chain seq x y z
N LEU A 1 -4.19 2.14 -4.32
CA LEU A 1 -3.86 3.58 -4.30
C LEU A 1 -2.43 3.83 -4.78
N SER A 2 -1.42 3.26 -4.12
CA SER A 2 0.01 3.49 -4.38
C SER A 2 0.40 3.29 -5.84
N VAL A 3 0.03 2.15 -6.44
CA VAL A 3 0.34 1.86 -7.86
C VAL A 3 -0.19 2.93 -8.82
N VAL A 4 -1.36 3.51 -8.54
CA VAL A 4 -1.91 4.60 -9.37
C VAL A 4 -1.10 5.89 -9.17
N ALA A 5 -0.79 6.24 -7.93
CA ALA A 5 0.02 7.42 -7.62
C ALA A 5 1.43 7.31 -8.24
N ASP A 6 2.08 6.15 -8.06
CA ASP A 6 3.41 5.88 -8.61
C ASP A 6 3.41 5.85 -10.14
N SER A 7 2.37 5.26 -10.76
CA SER A 7 2.22 5.26 -12.22
C SER A 7 2.04 6.66 -12.79
N LEU A 8 1.23 7.50 -12.15
CA LEU A 8 1.08 8.90 -12.53
C LEU A 8 2.37 9.67 -12.30
N SER A 9 3.10 9.38 -11.22
CA SER A 9 4.41 9.96 -10.94
C SER A 9 5.43 9.58 -12.02
N ALA A 10 5.49 8.30 -12.41
CA ALA A 10 6.35 7.84 -13.48
C ALA A 10 6.05 8.55 -14.81
N ILE A 11 4.78 8.60 -15.21
CA ILE A 11 4.35 9.30 -16.44
C ILE A 11 4.71 10.79 -16.42
N LYS A 12 4.65 11.42 -15.24
CA LYS A 12 4.89 12.86 -15.09
C LYS A 12 6.37 13.23 -15.03
N HIS A 13 7.21 12.37 -14.44
CA HIS A 13 8.59 12.73 -14.07
C HIS A 13 9.67 11.98 -14.83
N CYS A 14 9.39 10.78 -15.36
CA CYS A 14 10.33 10.14 -16.29
C CYS A 14 10.36 10.86 -17.63
N ASP A 15 11.51 10.86 -18.28
CA ASP A 15 11.67 11.44 -19.62
C ASP A 15 10.79 10.69 -20.64
N ARG A 16 10.61 9.38 -20.43
CA ARG A 16 9.77 8.53 -21.26
C ARG A 16 9.28 7.31 -20.49
N VAL A 17 8.01 6.95 -20.71
CA VAL A 17 7.40 5.71 -20.26
C VAL A 17 6.69 5.07 -21.44
N THR A 18 7.12 3.89 -21.89
CA THR A 18 6.62 3.20 -23.08
C THR A 18 6.04 1.85 -22.70
N PRO A 19 4.77 1.54 -23.05
CA PRO A 19 4.21 0.22 -22.82
C PRO A 19 4.81 -0.82 -23.73
N VAL A 20 5.16 -1.99 -23.20
CA VAL A 20 5.46 -3.19 -23.95
C VAL A 20 4.18 -4.00 -24.04
N LEU A 21 3.63 -4.12 -25.24
CA LEU A 21 2.36 -4.78 -25.48
C LEU A 21 2.54 -6.25 -25.85
N THR A 22 1.55 -7.08 -25.53
CA THR A 22 1.54 -8.48 -25.99
C THR A 22 1.00 -8.57 -27.42
N ASP A 23 1.65 -9.36 -28.26
CA ASP A 23 1.17 -9.71 -29.61
C ASP A 23 0.24 -10.96 -29.59
N GLU A 24 -0.01 -11.53 -28.42
CA GLU A 24 -0.72 -12.80 -28.27
C GLU A 24 -2.23 -12.65 -28.25
N LYS A 25 -2.86 -12.74 -29.37
CA LYS A 25 -4.22 -13.11 -29.77
C LYS A 25 -4.94 -12.04 -30.60
N PRO A 26 -5.29 -12.36 -31.86
CA PRO A 26 -6.06 -11.46 -32.73
C PRO A 26 -7.44 -11.11 -32.25
N SER A 27 -7.96 -11.79 -31.19
CA SER A 27 -9.33 -11.64 -30.69
C SER A 27 -9.47 -10.82 -29.40
N SER A 28 -8.35 -10.36 -28.81
CA SER A 28 -8.36 -9.55 -27.60
C SER A 28 -7.55 -8.28 -27.82
N PRO A 29 -7.96 -7.12 -27.28
CA PRO A 29 -7.13 -5.93 -27.36
C PRO A 29 -5.79 -6.20 -26.67
N PRO A 30 -4.68 -5.68 -27.22
CA PRO A 30 -3.37 -5.84 -26.61
C PRO A 30 -3.35 -5.21 -25.22
N PHE A 31 -2.69 -5.86 -24.27
CA PHE A 31 -2.47 -5.33 -22.93
C PHE A 31 -0.98 -5.20 -22.62
N ALA A 32 -0.63 -4.30 -21.73
CA ALA A 32 0.76 -4.10 -21.34
C ALA A 32 1.25 -5.27 -20.49
N VAL A 33 2.32 -5.93 -20.96
CA VAL A 33 3.06 -6.96 -20.24
C VAL A 33 4.25 -6.38 -19.47
N GLY A 34 4.67 -5.16 -19.82
CA GLY A 34 5.73 -4.41 -19.18
C GLY A 34 5.67 -2.93 -19.54
N PHE A 35 6.55 -2.15 -18.92
CA PHE A 35 6.80 -0.75 -19.27
C PHE A 35 8.31 -0.53 -19.25
N GLU A 36 8.81 0.20 -20.26
CA GLU A 36 10.15 0.72 -20.31
C GLU A 36 10.14 2.17 -19.90
N SER A 37 10.88 2.51 -18.83
CA SER A 37 10.99 3.87 -18.31
C SER A 37 12.42 4.38 -18.45
N VAL A 38 12.56 5.64 -18.85
CA VAL A 38 13.83 6.36 -18.88
C VAL A 38 13.74 7.50 -17.86
N GLY A 39 14.71 7.57 -16.95
CA GLY A 39 14.71 8.49 -15.82
C GLY A 39 14.02 7.93 -14.58
N ASP A 40 14.09 8.69 -13.49
CA ASP A 40 13.57 8.33 -12.18
C ASP A 40 12.30 9.14 -11.86
N PHE A 41 11.49 8.62 -10.96
CA PHE A 41 10.31 9.30 -10.46
C PHE A 41 10.21 9.21 -8.93
N PRO A 42 9.65 10.24 -8.26
CA PRO A 42 9.37 10.17 -6.83
C PRO A 42 8.27 9.15 -6.57
N ALA A 43 8.49 8.25 -5.59
CA ALA A 43 7.52 7.25 -5.20
C ALA A 43 6.66 7.72 -4.02
N TYR A 44 5.43 7.22 -3.95
CA TYR A 44 4.58 7.35 -2.77
C TYR A 44 5.13 6.49 -1.63
N GLY A 45 5.26 7.09 -0.45
CA GLY A 45 5.80 6.41 0.75
C GLY A 45 7.18 6.89 1.19
N VAL A 46 7.71 7.93 0.56
CA VAL A 46 9.02 8.51 0.92
C VAL A 46 8.95 9.97 1.40
N ASP A 47 7.76 10.41 1.79
CA ASP A 47 7.43 11.78 2.21
C ASP A 47 7.79 12.84 1.16
N ASP A 48 7.56 12.50 -0.11
CA ASP A 48 7.78 13.41 -1.25
C ASP A 48 6.44 13.91 -1.78
N ASP A 49 6.18 15.20 -1.62
CA ASP A 49 4.92 15.84 -2.03
C ASP A 49 4.63 15.69 -3.53
N ARG A 50 5.63 15.47 -4.37
CA ARG A 50 5.42 15.27 -5.81
C ARG A 50 4.66 13.98 -6.11
N ALA A 51 4.86 12.92 -5.31
CA ALA A 51 4.14 11.66 -5.39
C ALA A 51 2.93 11.63 -4.46
N ASP A 52 3.09 12.10 -3.22
CA ASP A 52 2.03 12.01 -2.19
C ASP A 52 0.79 12.80 -2.59
N ARG A 53 0.94 13.98 -3.22
CA ARG A 53 -0.19 14.75 -3.76
C ARG A 53 -0.95 14.02 -4.85
N LEU A 54 -0.28 13.21 -5.66
CA LEU A 54 -0.98 12.40 -6.67
C LEU A 54 -1.91 11.36 -6.02
N ALA A 55 -1.48 10.74 -4.91
CA ALA A 55 -2.34 9.85 -4.15
C ALA A 55 -3.55 10.58 -3.57
N VAL A 56 -3.35 11.77 -2.98
CA VAL A 56 -4.42 12.63 -2.45
C VAL A 56 -5.38 13.04 -3.56
N ASP A 57 -4.86 13.52 -4.69
CA ASP A 57 -5.65 13.99 -5.83
C ASP A 57 -6.53 12.90 -6.42
N VAL A 58 -6.01 11.66 -6.54
CA VAL A 58 -6.79 10.50 -7.02
C VAL A 58 -7.97 10.22 -6.09
N VAL A 59 -7.74 10.17 -4.78
CA VAL A 59 -8.81 9.91 -3.80
C VAL A 59 -9.86 11.03 -3.83
N GLN A 60 -9.43 12.29 -3.86
CA GLN A 60 -10.33 13.43 -3.94
C GLN A 60 -11.10 13.49 -5.26
N LEU A 61 -10.45 13.18 -6.38
CA LEU A 61 -11.10 13.12 -7.68
C LEU A 61 -12.21 12.06 -7.69
N PHE A 62 -11.90 10.87 -7.17
CA PHE A 62 -12.88 9.78 -7.10
C PHE A 62 -14.09 10.20 -6.25
N HIS A 63 -13.86 10.78 -5.07
CA HIS A 63 -14.94 11.25 -4.19
C HIS A 63 -15.80 12.34 -4.87
N ARG A 64 -15.18 13.37 -5.44
CA ARG A 64 -15.92 14.42 -6.17
C ARG A 64 -16.76 13.85 -7.31
N THR A 65 -16.21 12.89 -8.06
CA THR A 65 -16.92 12.24 -9.17
C THR A 65 -18.10 11.41 -8.67
N LEU A 66 -17.92 10.68 -7.57
CA LEU A 66 -18.97 9.89 -6.92
C LEU A 66 -20.13 10.79 -6.45
N VAL A 67 -19.82 11.89 -5.73
CA VAL A 67 -20.82 12.88 -5.29
C VAL A 67 -21.55 13.48 -6.49
N ALA A 68 -20.84 13.92 -7.53
CA ALA A 68 -21.43 14.50 -8.73
C ALA A 68 -22.33 13.50 -9.48
N ALA A 69 -21.95 12.23 -9.56
CA ALA A 69 -22.76 11.18 -10.16
C ALA A 69 -24.02 10.91 -9.35
N GLY A 70 -23.90 10.81 -8.03
CA GLY A 70 -25.04 10.62 -7.13
C GLY A 70 -26.05 11.75 -7.18
N ASN A 71 -25.57 12.99 -7.20
CA ASN A 71 -26.43 14.18 -7.32
C ASN A 71 -27.20 14.20 -8.67
N ARG A 72 -26.56 13.83 -9.78
CA ARG A 72 -27.23 13.76 -11.09
C ARG A 72 -28.34 12.70 -11.14
N THR A 73 -28.08 11.55 -10.52
CA THR A 73 -29.02 10.43 -10.54
C THR A 73 -30.06 10.50 -9.41
N GLY A 74 -29.85 11.37 -8.42
CA GLY A 74 -30.68 11.47 -7.22
C GLY A 74 -30.61 10.27 -6.28
N ILE A 75 -29.59 9.39 -6.43
CA ILE A 75 -29.41 8.18 -5.61
C ILE A 75 -29.08 8.54 -4.16
N TYR A 76 -28.31 9.63 -3.93
CA TYR A 76 -27.83 10.03 -2.59
C TYR A 76 -28.62 11.19 -1.98
N ARG A 77 -29.96 11.24 -2.19
CA ARG A 77 -30.79 12.36 -1.72
C ARG A 77 -30.67 12.62 -0.22
N ASP A 78 -30.59 11.56 0.58
CA ASP A 78 -30.62 11.59 2.03
C ASP A 78 -29.36 10.97 2.68
N CYS A 79 -28.29 10.80 1.91
CA CYS A 79 -27.04 10.26 2.40
C CYS A 79 -25.82 10.91 1.74
N GLU A 80 -24.73 11.00 2.51
CA GLU A 80 -23.44 11.48 2.04
C GLU A 80 -22.57 10.28 1.62
N PRO A 81 -22.12 10.19 0.36
CA PRO A 81 -21.20 9.15 -0.04
C PRO A 81 -19.82 9.38 0.60
N THR A 82 -19.25 8.34 1.17
CA THR A 82 -17.91 8.35 1.73
C THR A 82 -17.03 7.31 1.02
N LEU A 83 -15.71 7.36 1.25
CA LEU A 83 -14.76 6.40 0.73
C LEU A 83 -14.05 5.66 1.86
N SER A 84 -13.65 4.44 1.55
CA SER A 84 -12.57 3.74 2.26
C SER A 84 -11.42 3.42 1.32
N VAL A 85 -10.20 3.38 1.85
CA VAL A 85 -9.03 2.86 1.14
C VAL A 85 -8.63 1.54 1.81
N LEU A 86 -9.21 0.47 1.33
CA LEU A 86 -9.12 -0.86 1.94
C LEU A 86 -9.11 -1.95 0.87
N THR A 87 -8.36 -3.04 1.05
CA THR A 87 -8.33 -4.18 0.13
C THR A 87 -8.62 -5.52 0.79
N ILE A 88 -8.65 -5.64 2.11
CA ILE A 88 -8.67 -6.92 2.82
C ILE A 88 -7.54 -7.83 2.28
N THR A 89 -7.83 -8.87 1.47
CA THR A 89 -6.85 -9.74 0.78
C THR A 89 -7.00 -9.72 -0.74
N SER A 90 -7.91 -8.91 -1.27
CA SER A 90 -8.21 -8.85 -2.70
C SER A 90 -7.09 -8.21 -3.54
N ASN A 91 -6.12 -7.55 -2.90
CA ASN A 91 -4.94 -6.99 -3.56
C ASN A 91 -4.15 -8.04 -4.37
N VAL A 92 -4.05 -9.27 -3.88
CA VAL A 92 -3.39 -10.39 -4.59
C VAL A 92 -4.21 -10.78 -5.81
N MET A 93 -5.52 -11.00 -5.64
CA MET A 93 -6.40 -11.42 -6.73
C MET A 93 -6.52 -10.34 -7.82
N TYR A 94 -6.70 -9.09 -7.45
CA TYR A 94 -6.78 -7.99 -8.42
C TYR A 94 -5.47 -7.80 -9.17
N GLY A 95 -4.33 -7.89 -8.48
CA GLY A 95 -3.02 -7.84 -9.11
C GLY A 95 -2.83 -8.95 -10.13
N LYS A 96 -3.23 -10.18 -9.81
CA LYS A 96 -3.15 -11.36 -10.70
C LYS A 96 -3.88 -11.17 -12.02
N HIS A 97 -4.96 -10.41 -12.04
CA HIS A 97 -5.78 -10.12 -13.22
C HIS A 97 -5.51 -8.75 -13.86
N THR A 98 -4.42 -8.10 -13.48
CA THR A 98 -4.05 -6.77 -13.99
C THR A 98 -2.73 -6.85 -14.75
N GLY A 99 -2.67 -6.26 -15.95
CA GLY A 99 -1.46 -6.09 -16.73
C GLY A 99 -0.38 -5.30 -15.99
N ALA A 100 0.79 -5.14 -16.57
CA ALA A 100 1.85 -4.30 -16.04
C ALA A 100 1.39 -2.83 -15.93
N THR A 101 2.02 -2.07 -15.05
CA THR A 101 1.68 -0.67 -14.81
C THR A 101 2.90 0.26 -14.99
N PRO A 102 2.70 1.53 -15.35
CA PRO A 102 3.76 2.49 -15.68
C PRO A 102 4.83 2.67 -14.59
N ASP A 103 4.48 2.40 -13.34
CA ASP A 103 5.39 2.41 -12.20
C ASP A 103 6.38 1.22 -12.17
N GLY A 104 6.31 0.31 -13.15
CA GLY A 104 7.16 -0.88 -13.23
C GLY A 104 6.62 -2.12 -12.51
N ARG A 105 5.39 -2.10 -11.96
CA ARG A 105 4.75 -3.31 -11.44
C ARG A 105 4.53 -4.29 -12.59
N ALA A 106 5.05 -5.51 -12.46
CA ALA A 106 4.88 -6.56 -13.46
C ALA A 106 3.41 -7.00 -13.59
N ALA A 107 3.04 -7.50 -14.78
CA ALA A 107 1.75 -8.13 -15.00
C ALA A 107 1.55 -9.29 -14.01
N GLY A 108 0.38 -9.37 -13.39
CA GLY A 108 0.06 -10.42 -12.42
C GLY A 108 0.63 -10.21 -11.00
N ALA A 109 1.53 -9.25 -10.79
CA ALA A 109 2.06 -8.97 -9.45
C ALA A 109 0.96 -8.42 -8.51
N PRO A 110 0.98 -8.76 -7.20
CA PRO A 110 0.05 -8.19 -6.23
C PRO A 110 0.11 -6.67 -6.16
N PHE A 111 -1.01 -6.04 -5.85
CA PHE A 111 -1.02 -4.65 -5.39
C PHE A 111 -0.62 -4.55 -3.92
N ALA A 112 -0.14 -3.39 -3.48
CA ALA A 112 -0.02 -3.11 -2.05
C ALA A 112 -1.42 -3.01 -1.42
N PRO A 113 -1.61 -3.48 -0.17
CA PRO A 113 -2.92 -3.46 0.48
C PRO A 113 -3.30 -2.06 0.95
N GLY A 114 -4.57 -1.70 0.81
CA GLY A 114 -5.10 -0.43 1.31
C GLY A 114 -4.35 0.79 0.80
N ALA A 115 -3.89 1.64 1.71
CA ALA A 115 -3.10 2.82 1.43
C ALA A 115 -1.59 2.60 1.58
N ASN A 116 -1.15 1.35 1.75
CA ASN A 116 0.28 1.06 1.84
C ASN A 116 1.02 1.54 0.59
N PRO A 117 2.23 2.06 0.75
CA PRO A 117 3.16 2.24 -0.36
C PRO A 117 3.41 0.93 -1.12
N THR A 118 3.83 1.03 -2.36
CA THR A 118 4.24 -0.13 -3.15
C THR A 118 5.45 -0.79 -2.47
N HIS A 119 5.40 -2.11 -2.34
CA HIS A 119 6.41 -2.88 -1.62
C HIS A 119 7.83 -2.55 -2.07
N GLY A 120 8.69 -2.22 -1.12
CA GLY A 120 10.09 -1.88 -1.33
C GLY A 120 10.37 -0.46 -1.84
N ARG A 121 9.33 0.39 -2.01
CA ARG A 121 9.51 1.79 -2.45
C ARG A 121 9.56 2.80 -1.32
N ASP A 122 9.04 2.46 -0.17
CA ASP A 122 9.09 3.27 1.06
C ASP A 122 10.41 3.03 1.81
N ASP A 123 11.52 3.29 1.13
CA ASP A 123 12.89 2.97 1.53
C ASP A 123 13.56 4.07 2.36
N ARG A 124 12.89 5.20 2.60
CA ARG A 124 13.40 6.32 3.41
C ARG A 124 13.04 6.24 4.88
N GLY A 125 12.74 5.04 5.37
CA GLY A 125 12.44 4.76 6.76
C GLY A 125 10.97 4.88 7.15
N ALA A 126 10.68 4.44 8.35
CA ALA A 126 9.36 4.30 8.91
C ALA A 126 8.56 5.62 8.94
N ILE A 127 9.20 6.69 9.39
CA ILE A 127 8.56 8.01 9.52
C ILE A 127 8.12 8.54 8.16
N SER A 128 8.97 8.41 7.13
CA SER A 128 8.63 8.87 5.78
C SER A 128 7.44 8.11 5.20
N SER A 129 7.40 6.78 5.38
CA SER A 129 6.28 5.94 4.95
C SER A 129 4.97 6.36 5.61
N LEU A 130 4.98 6.52 6.93
CA LEU A 130 3.80 6.96 7.69
C LEU A 130 3.36 8.38 7.34
N ASN A 131 4.31 9.31 7.13
CA ASN A 131 4.01 10.68 6.73
C ASN A 131 3.27 10.72 5.38
N SER A 132 3.72 9.96 4.39
CA SER A 132 3.03 9.87 3.10
C SER A 132 1.59 9.39 3.24
N VAL A 133 1.36 8.32 4.03
CA VAL A 133 0.01 7.80 4.25
C VAL A 133 -0.87 8.79 5.03
N ALA A 134 -0.30 9.51 6.01
CA ALA A 134 -1.04 10.48 6.80
C ALA A 134 -1.55 11.69 5.98
N LYS A 135 -0.99 11.96 4.80
CA LYS A 135 -1.47 13.00 3.87
C LYS A 135 -2.77 12.62 3.16
N VAL A 136 -3.10 11.33 3.06
CA VAL A 136 -4.36 10.87 2.45
C VAL A 136 -5.53 11.40 3.30
N PRO A 137 -6.59 11.98 2.70
CA PRO A 137 -7.60 12.72 3.46
C PRO A 137 -8.54 11.80 4.25
N PHE A 138 -8.18 11.49 5.49
CA PHE A 138 -9.01 10.74 6.43
C PHE A 138 -10.30 11.52 6.77
N ALA A 139 -10.17 12.81 7.08
CA ALA A 139 -11.30 13.65 7.38
C ALA A 139 -12.00 14.13 6.09
N GLY A 140 -13.32 14.11 6.10
CA GLY A 140 -14.14 14.68 5.02
C GLY A 140 -14.32 13.79 3.79
N VAL A 141 -13.33 13.00 3.39
CA VAL A 141 -13.35 12.20 2.16
C VAL A 141 -13.39 10.69 2.46
N CYS A 142 -12.41 10.19 3.21
CA CYS A 142 -12.30 8.77 3.54
C CYS A 142 -12.86 8.47 4.94
N LYS A 143 -14.12 8.86 5.19
CA LYS A 143 -14.77 8.69 6.50
C LYS A 143 -14.96 7.24 6.91
N ASP A 144 -14.97 6.30 5.94
CA ASP A 144 -15.03 4.85 6.20
C ASP A 144 -13.66 4.24 6.54
N GLY A 145 -12.61 5.06 6.56
CA GLY A 145 -11.28 4.68 7.00
C GLY A 145 -10.28 4.42 5.88
N ILE A 146 -9.02 4.49 6.26
CA ILE A 146 -7.87 4.23 5.40
C ILE A 146 -7.03 3.15 6.07
N SER A 147 -6.97 1.96 5.47
CA SER A 147 -6.17 0.87 6.01
C SER A 147 -4.70 1.07 5.68
N ASN A 148 -3.87 1.09 6.71
CA ASN A 148 -2.43 1.01 6.60
C ASN A 148 -1.93 -0.15 7.46
N THR A 149 -1.08 -1.01 6.91
CA THR A 149 -0.45 -2.13 7.62
C THR A 149 1.06 -1.96 7.55
N PHE A 150 1.64 -1.69 8.68
CA PHE A 150 3.03 -1.30 8.85
C PHE A 150 3.81 -2.44 9.50
N SER A 151 4.98 -2.77 8.95
CA SER A 151 5.87 -3.79 9.53
C SER A 151 7.21 -3.15 9.92
N ILE A 152 7.62 -3.37 11.16
CA ILE A 152 8.87 -2.85 11.69
C ILE A 152 9.62 -3.95 12.44
N ALA A 153 10.94 -4.01 12.24
CA ALA A 153 11.78 -4.90 12.98
C ALA A 153 11.94 -4.41 14.43
N GLY A 154 11.73 -5.29 15.40
CA GLY A 154 11.83 -4.90 16.82
C GLY A 154 13.13 -4.19 17.20
N PRO A 155 14.32 -4.66 16.75
CA PRO A 155 15.58 -3.97 17.01
C PRO A 155 15.67 -2.53 16.48
N SER A 156 14.93 -2.19 15.42
CA SER A 156 14.93 -0.84 14.85
C SER A 156 14.26 0.19 15.76
N LEU A 157 13.39 -0.27 16.66
CA LEU A 157 12.74 0.59 17.64
C LEU A 157 13.64 0.93 18.83
N GLY A 158 14.80 0.29 19.00
CA GLY A 158 15.73 0.58 20.09
C GLY A 158 16.40 -0.65 20.70
N LYS A 159 17.39 -0.41 21.55
CA LYS A 159 18.20 -1.48 22.16
C LYS A 159 17.49 -2.11 23.37
N THR A 160 16.87 -1.31 24.20
CA THR A 160 16.15 -1.77 25.39
C THR A 160 14.65 -1.92 25.11
N ARG A 161 13.94 -2.56 26.02
CA ARG A 161 12.48 -2.66 25.94
C ARG A 161 11.84 -1.28 26.11
N GLU A 162 12.37 -0.50 27.02
CA GLU A 162 11.92 0.86 27.34
C GLU A 162 12.07 1.78 26.13
N ASP A 163 13.23 1.75 25.46
CA ASP A 163 13.46 2.51 24.22
C ASP A 163 12.46 2.10 23.13
N ARG A 164 12.24 0.79 22.96
CA ARG A 164 11.31 0.29 21.93
C ARG A 164 9.88 0.74 22.18
N VAL A 165 9.43 0.74 23.42
CA VAL A 165 8.09 1.22 23.78
C VAL A 165 7.99 2.72 23.54
N ALA A 166 8.94 3.52 24.01
CA ALA A 166 8.93 4.96 23.85
C ALA A 166 9.00 5.39 22.36
N ASN A 167 9.84 4.73 21.57
CA ASN A 167 9.97 5.05 20.14
C ASN A 167 8.73 4.61 19.34
N LEU A 168 8.12 3.46 19.67
CA LEU A 168 6.86 3.07 19.05
C LEU A 168 5.72 4.03 19.43
N GLU A 169 5.63 4.46 20.69
CA GLU A 169 4.65 5.45 21.14
C GLU A 169 4.83 6.78 20.41
N ALA A 170 6.06 7.28 20.29
CA ALA A 170 6.37 8.51 19.58
C ALA A 170 6.00 8.43 18.08
N LEU A 171 6.29 7.29 17.45
CA LEU A 171 5.97 7.04 16.05
C LEU A 171 4.45 7.00 15.81
N LEU A 172 3.69 6.29 16.65
CA LEU A 172 2.23 6.25 16.61
C LEU A 172 1.64 7.63 16.91
N GLY A 173 2.12 8.32 17.94
CA GLY A 173 1.68 9.66 18.31
C GLY A 173 1.88 10.67 17.19
N GLY A 174 3.04 10.64 16.53
CA GLY A 174 3.34 11.49 15.37
C GLY A 174 2.42 11.22 14.18
N TYR A 175 2.15 9.95 13.88
CA TYR A 175 1.24 9.56 12.80
C TYR A 175 -0.20 10.04 13.05
N PHE A 176 -0.73 9.80 14.26
CA PHE A 176 -2.09 10.23 14.62
C PHE A 176 -2.22 11.75 14.77
N ALA A 177 -1.17 12.44 15.24
CA ALA A 177 -1.16 13.91 15.29
C ALA A 177 -1.27 14.57 13.92
N ARG A 178 -0.89 13.86 12.84
CA ARG A 178 -1.08 14.29 11.45
C ARG A 178 -2.48 14.05 10.89
N GLY A 179 -3.41 13.55 11.69
CA GLY A 179 -4.80 13.32 11.31
C GLY A 179 -5.10 11.90 10.81
N ALA A 180 -4.13 11.02 10.80
CA ALA A 180 -4.37 9.60 10.53
C ALA A 180 -5.20 8.95 11.64
N GLN A 181 -6.01 7.92 11.31
CA GLN A 181 -6.97 7.35 12.25
C GLN A 181 -6.82 5.84 12.43
N HIS A 182 -6.02 5.18 11.59
CA HIS A 182 -5.89 3.73 11.61
C HIS A 182 -4.47 3.29 11.24
N LEU A 183 -3.93 2.36 12.01
CA LEU A 183 -2.67 1.69 11.73
C LEU A 183 -2.68 0.26 12.29
N ASN A 184 -2.39 -0.72 11.45
CA ASN A 184 -2.03 -2.08 11.89
C ASN A 184 -0.50 -2.17 11.97
N VAL A 185 0.02 -2.62 13.11
CA VAL A 185 1.46 -2.76 13.31
C VAL A 185 1.83 -4.24 13.44
N ASN A 186 2.78 -4.69 12.63
CA ASN A 186 3.49 -5.96 12.79
C ASN A 186 4.89 -5.65 13.33
N VAL A 187 5.21 -6.16 14.51
CA VAL A 187 6.57 -6.09 15.07
C VAL A 187 7.20 -7.48 14.90
N LEU A 188 7.84 -7.69 13.76
CA LEU A 188 8.47 -8.97 13.39
C LEU A 188 9.52 -8.74 12.30
N THR A 189 10.29 -9.77 11.98
CA THR A 189 11.29 -9.71 10.91
C THR A 189 10.85 -10.54 9.71
N ARG A 190 11.43 -10.24 8.55
CA ARG A 190 11.20 -11.00 7.31
C ARG A 190 11.66 -12.45 7.45
N GLU A 191 12.78 -12.67 8.15
CA GLU A 191 13.36 -13.99 8.39
C GLU A 191 12.39 -14.89 9.15
N THR A 192 11.69 -14.36 10.17
CA THR A 192 10.66 -15.09 10.91
C THR A 192 9.55 -15.60 9.99
N LEU A 193 9.11 -14.79 9.03
CA LEU A 193 8.08 -15.19 8.06
C LEU A 193 8.61 -16.23 7.07
N ILE A 194 9.85 -16.07 6.59
CA ILE A 194 10.49 -17.04 5.69
C ILE A 194 10.66 -18.38 6.42
N GLU A 195 11.10 -18.35 7.67
CA GLU A 195 11.24 -19.56 8.49
C GLU A 195 9.90 -20.25 8.71
N ALA A 196 8.85 -19.49 9.04
CA ALA A 196 7.49 -20.03 9.23
C ALA A 196 6.90 -20.61 7.93
N MET A 197 7.19 -20.00 6.78
CA MET A 197 6.76 -20.52 5.48
C MET A 197 7.44 -21.84 5.13
N ASN A 198 8.74 -21.99 5.46
CA ASN A 198 9.52 -23.19 5.18
C ASN A 198 9.28 -24.31 6.20
N ASP A 199 9.05 -23.96 7.46
CA ASP A 199 8.80 -24.90 8.56
C ASP A 199 7.71 -24.34 9.48
N PRO A 200 6.43 -24.55 9.16
CA PRO A 200 5.29 -24.06 9.95
C PRO A 200 5.32 -24.56 11.43
N GLY A 201 5.97 -25.69 11.69
CA GLY A 201 6.06 -26.28 13.02
C GLY A 201 6.92 -25.44 13.99
N LYS A 202 7.85 -24.65 13.50
CA LYS A 202 8.66 -23.74 14.32
C LYS A 202 7.88 -22.53 14.85
N HIS A 203 6.87 -22.09 14.09
CA HIS A 203 6.06 -20.91 14.41
C HIS A 203 4.56 -21.22 14.29
N PRO A 204 4.01 -22.20 15.05
CA PRO A 204 2.63 -22.68 14.83
C PRO A 204 1.57 -21.60 15.08
N ASP A 205 1.84 -20.68 16.00
CA ASP A 205 0.92 -19.61 16.42
C ASP A 205 1.25 -18.23 15.84
N LEU A 206 2.16 -18.16 14.84
CA LEU A 206 2.56 -16.90 14.23
C LEU A 206 1.36 -16.19 13.64
N THR A 207 1.01 -15.05 14.22
CA THR A 207 -0.10 -14.23 13.80
C THR A 207 0.42 -12.95 13.15
N VAL A 208 -0.13 -12.60 11.98
CA VAL A 208 0.20 -11.40 11.24
C VAL A 208 -1.04 -10.55 10.97
N ARG A 209 -0.86 -9.23 10.96
CA ARG A 209 -1.86 -8.30 10.43
C ARG A 209 -1.70 -8.21 8.92
N VAL A 210 -2.76 -8.49 8.17
CA VAL A 210 -2.71 -8.50 6.71
C VAL A 210 -3.23 -7.20 6.14
N SER A 211 -4.49 -6.85 6.41
CA SER A 211 -5.10 -5.58 6.03
C SER A 211 -6.40 -5.42 6.84
N GLY A 212 -6.30 -4.76 7.98
CA GLY A 212 -7.45 -4.55 8.88
C GLY A 212 -7.79 -5.72 9.81
N TYR A 213 -7.21 -6.91 9.64
CA TYR A 213 -7.43 -8.07 10.50
C TYR A 213 -6.15 -8.89 10.72
N ALA A 214 -6.18 -9.71 11.77
CA ALA A 214 -5.09 -10.61 12.12
C ALA A 214 -5.45 -12.05 11.71
N VAL A 215 -4.46 -12.78 11.25
CA VAL A 215 -4.61 -14.18 10.83
C VAL A 215 -3.35 -14.98 11.19
N ASN A 216 -3.51 -16.27 11.47
CA ASN A 216 -2.35 -17.16 11.58
C ASN A 216 -1.66 -17.25 10.20
N PHE A 217 -0.37 -16.91 10.15
CA PHE A 217 0.41 -16.84 8.92
C PHE A 217 0.42 -18.17 8.15
N ASN A 218 0.51 -19.28 8.87
CA ASN A 218 0.56 -20.62 8.27
C ASN A 218 -0.78 -21.06 7.63
N LYS A 219 -1.89 -20.36 7.93
CA LYS A 219 -3.20 -20.60 7.31
C LYS A 219 -3.43 -19.79 6.03
N LEU A 220 -2.54 -18.86 5.72
CA LEU A 220 -2.57 -18.14 4.45
C LEU A 220 -2.17 -19.05 3.29
N SER A 221 -2.74 -18.81 2.11
CA SER A 221 -2.22 -19.43 0.89
C SER A 221 -0.77 -19.02 0.63
N VAL A 222 -0.02 -19.83 -0.09
CA VAL A 222 1.39 -19.54 -0.45
C VAL A 222 1.52 -18.19 -1.16
N GLU A 223 0.55 -17.83 -2.00
CA GLU A 223 0.53 -16.52 -2.71
C GLU A 223 0.43 -15.36 -1.71
N HIS A 224 -0.44 -15.48 -0.70
CA HIS A 224 -0.59 -14.47 0.35
C HIS A 224 0.59 -14.43 1.32
N GLN A 225 1.17 -15.58 1.66
CA GLN A 225 2.41 -15.63 2.47
C GLN A 225 3.55 -14.89 1.76
N ARG A 226 3.74 -15.13 0.47
CA ARG A 226 4.76 -14.44 -0.35
C ARG A 226 4.50 -12.94 -0.44
N GLU A 227 3.24 -12.53 -0.57
CA GLU A 227 2.88 -11.10 -0.58
C GLU A 227 3.23 -10.44 0.75
N VAL A 228 2.91 -11.06 1.89
CA VAL A 228 3.27 -10.53 3.22
C VAL A 228 4.79 -10.46 3.41
N ILE A 229 5.54 -11.46 2.95
CA ILE A 229 7.02 -11.47 2.99
C ILE A 229 7.61 -10.37 2.09
N ALA A 230 6.97 -10.06 0.97
CA ALA A 230 7.43 -9.03 0.03
C ALA A 230 7.21 -7.59 0.51
N ARG A 231 6.40 -7.38 1.56
CA ARG A 231 6.16 -6.04 2.12
C ARG A 231 7.43 -5.40 2.64
N THR A 232 7.42 -4.09 2.75
CA THR A 232 8.53 -3.36 3.38
C THR A 232 8.58 -3.67 4.88
N PHE A 233 9.76 -4.02 5.34
CA PHE A 233 10.09 -4.14 6.76
C PHE A 233 11.04 -3.01 7.10
N HIS A 234 10.57 -2.06 7.90
CA HIS A 234 11.40 -0.93 8.27
C HIS A 234 12.46 -1.35 9.30
N GLU A 235 13.71 -1.21 8.89
CA GLU A 235 14.88 -1.53 9.71
C GLU A 235 15.48 -0.27 10.35
N ALA A 236 14.89 0.90 10.06
CA ALA A 236 15.20 2.19 10.67
C ALA A 236 13.90 2.99 10.93
N VAL A 237 13.91 3.77 11.99
CA VAL A 237 12.85 4.73 12.35
C VAL A 237 13.06 6.05 11.63
#